data_b123813377ac615688a4b1177d0169dd
#
_entry.id   b123813377ac615688a4b1177d0169dd
#
_cell.length_a   1.000
_cell.length_b   1.000
_cell.length_c   1.000
_cell.angle_alpha   90.00
_cell.angle_beta   90.00
_cell.angle_gamma   90.00
#
_symmetry.space_group_name_H-M   'P 1'
#
loop_
_entity.id
_entity.type
_entity.pdbx_description
1 polymer ?
#
loop_
_entity_poly.entity_id
_entity_poly.type
_entity_poly.pdbx_seq_one_letter_code
_entity_poly.pdbx_strand_id
1 'polypeptide(L)'
;MKIGEFQEAIGVSSRSYNTFLKMTGEKGSESNTYFHAHRFFLKRELQGIEEPKKKPASKQAKLDTEKKYDVSGIHLPGEEEGKVQVYDTCDEVRKKIYAHLRDPNVTKAGFLREIVKSYTPEQAVKFQGNSLTRFLDMSGANAGNTNAVFYPAYVFFEKLRICDGQPKTKFREEMEKIWRSHDGFGIETPHHKGYWCHASEFVYVDKYGQTGFGKRR
;
A
#
# COMPACT_ATOMS: atom_id res chain seq x y z
N MET A 1 -24.64 7.22 -5.80
CA MET A 1 -25.07 6.19 -6.77
C MET A 1 -24.18 4.96 -6.61
N LYS A 2 -24.76 3.78 -6.49
CA LYS A 2 -24.00 2.51 -6.40
C LYS A 2 -23.51 2.10 -7.80
N ILE A 3 -22.49 1.22 -7.87
CA ILE A 3 -21.89 0.79 -9.15
C ILE A 3 -22.96 0.15 -10.07
N GLY A 4 -23.84 -0.70 -9.53
CA GLY A 4 -24.92 -1.31 -10.32
C GLY A 4 -25.90 -0.30 -10.91
N GLU A 5 -26.32 0.67 -10.11
CA GLU A 5 -27.18 1.77 -10.57
C GLU A 5 -26.52 2.61 -11.67
N PHE A 6 -25.20 2.80 -11.57
CA PHE A 6 -24.44 3.50 -12.60
C PHE A 6 -24.36 2.70 -13.91
N GLN A 7 -24.07 1.39 -13.81
CA GLN A 7 -24.03 0.49 -14.96
C GLN A 7 -25.38 0.48 -15.72
N GLU A 8 -26.47 0.41 -14.96
CA GLU A 8 -27.82 0.47 -15.51
C GLU A 8 -28.09 1.84 -16.17
N ALA A 9 -27.75 2.94 -15.50
CA ALA A 9 -27.95 4.30 -16.00
C ALA A 9 -27.19 4.61 -17.29
N ILE A 10 -26.01 3.98 -17.48
CA ILE A 10 -25.23 4.13 -18.72
C ILE A 10 -25.49 3.01 -19.74
N GLY A 11 -26.35 2.03 -19.42
CA GLY A 11 -26.75 0.94 -20.30
C GLY A 11 -25.62 -0.03 -20.69
N VAL A 12 -24.67 -0.31 -19.75
CA VAL A 12 -23.57 -1.23 -19.99
C VAL A 12 -23.60 -2.42 -19.04
N SER A 13 -23.18 -3.59 -19.54
CA SER A 13 -23.07 -4.78 -18.73
C SER A 13 -21.93 -4.68 -17.72
N SER A 14 -22.05 -5.38 -16.58
CA SER A 14 -21.00 -5.47 -15.57
C SER A 14 -19.68 -6.00 -16.15
N ARG A 15 -19.75 -6.90 -17.14
CA ARG A 15 -18.57 -7.41 -17.84
C ARG A 15 -17.85 -6.31 -18.63
N SER A 16 -18.58 -5.55 -19.44
CA SER A 16 -18.01 -4.42 -20.22
C SER A 16 -17.43 -3.35 -19.32
N TYR A 17 -18.13 -3.01 -18.23
CA TYR A 17 -17.68 -2.06 -17.23
C TYR A 17 -16.36 -2.51 -16.58
N ASN A 18 -16.28 -3.75 -16.10
CA ASN A 18 -15.08 -4.27 -15.46
C ASN A 18 -13.92 -4.43 -16.44
N THR A 19 -14.19 -4.73 -17.71
CA THR A 19 -13.16 -4.75 -18.76
C THR A 19 -12.60 -3.35 -18.99
N PHE A 20 -13.47 -2.35 -19.08
CA PHE A 20 -13.06 -0.96 -19.23
C PHE A 20 -12.18 -0.47 -18.08
N LEU A 21 -12.51 -0.80 -16.83
CA LEU A 21 -11.70 -0.41 -15.66
C LEU A 21 -10.29 -1.01 -15.64
N LYS A 22 -10.04 -2.07 -16.40
CA LYS A 22 -8.71 -2.69 -16.53
C LYS A 22 -7.89 -2.12 -17.69
N MET A 23 -8.52 -1.30 -18.55
CA MET A 23 -7.82 -0.66 -19.66
C MET A 23 -6.97 0.51 -19.15
N THR A 24 -5.79 0.69 -19.74
CA THR A 24 -4.85 1.77 -19.42
C THR A 24 -4.50 2.56 -20.67
N GLY A 25 -4.20 3.84 -20.50
CA GLY A 25 -3.86 4.76 -21.60
C GLY A 25 -5.03 4.99 -22.58
N GLU A 26 -4.72 5.20 -23.83
CA GLU A 26 -5.70 5.55 -24.88
C GLU A 26 -6.65 4.41 -25.26
N LYS A 27 -6.32 3.17 -24.94
CA LYS A 27 -7.12 1.98 -25.28
C LYS A 27 -8.55 2.02 -24.74
N GLY A 28 -8.78 2.78 -23.67
CA GLY A 28 -10.11 2.94 -23.10
C GLY A 28 -11.02 3.89 -23.88
N SER A 29 -10.49 4.81 -24.69
CA SER A 29 -11.24 5.86 -25.38
C SER A 29 -12.20 5.30 -26.46
N GLU A 30 -11.89 4.15 -27.05
CA GLU A 30 -12.72 3.47 -28.04
C GLU A 30 -13.79 2.56 -27.41
N SER A 31 -13.80 2.42 -26.09
CA SER A 31 -14.76 1.55 -25.38
C SER A 31 -16.16 2.20 -25.39
N ASN A 32 -17.18 1.39 -25.72
CA ASN A 32 -18.57 1.80 -25.56
C ASN A 32 -18.87 2.27 -24.13
N THR A 33 -18.24 1.67 -23.12
CA THR A 33 -18.39 2.07 -21.72
C THR A 33 -17.89 3.50 -21.51
N TYR A 34 -16.76 3.88 -22.10
CA TYR A 34 -16.25 5.26 -22.04
C TYR A 34 -17.25 6.23 -22.66
N PHE A 35 -17.71 5.96 -23.87
CA PHE A 35 -18.65 6.81 -24.59
C PHE A 35 -19.96 7.01 -23.83
N HIS A 36 -20.57 5.94 -23.32
CA HIS A 36 -21.80 6.00 -22.55
C HIS A 36 -21.63 6.73 -21.21
N ALA A 37 -20.53 6.47 -20.50
CA ALA A 37 -20.20 7.17 -19.26
C ALA A 37 -19.97 8.68 -19.50
N HIS A 38 -19.20 9.05 -20.54
CA HIS A 38 -18.96 10.43 -20.90
C HIS A 38 -20.27 11.17 -21.21
N ARG A 39 -21.14 10.56 -22.02
CA ARG A 39 -22.46 11.10 -22.35
C ARG A 39 -23.33 11.27 -21.09
N PHE A 40 -23.30 10.32 -20.17
CA PHE A 40 -24.04 10.41 -18.93
C PHE A 40 -23.57 11.60 -18.06
N PHE A 41 -22.26 11.75 -17.87
CA PHE A 41 -21.71 12.86 -17.08
C PHE A 41 -21.95 14.21 -17.76
N LEU A 42 -21.76 14.32 -19.06
CA LEU A 42 -22.05 15.53 -19.81
C LEU A 42 -23.53 15.93 -19.67
N LYS A 43 -24.45 15.00 -19.78
CA LYS A 43 -25.89 15.26 -19.58
C LYS A 43 -26.18 15.79 -18.17
N ARG A 44 -25.55 15.24 -17.15
CA ARG A 44 -25.71 15.70 -15.75
C ARG A 44 -25.16 17.11 -15.57
N GLU A 45 -24.01 17.40 -16.18
CA GLU A 45 -23.39 18.73 -16.16
C GLU A 45 -24.32 19.77 -16.79
N LEU A 46 -24.87 19.48 -17.97
CA LEU A 46 -25.85 20.34 -18.66
C LEU A 46 -27.15 20.53 -17.86
N GLN A 47 -27.52 19.57 -17.03
CA GLN A 47 -28.68 19.66 -16.12
C GLN A 47 -28.36 20.39 -14.81
N GLY A 48 -27.13 20.88 -14.63
CA GLY A 48 -26.69 21.53 -13.39
C GLY A 48 -26.60 20.59 -12.21
N ILE A 49 -26.56 19.27 -12.43
CA ILE A 49 -26.38 18.27 -11.39
C ILE A 49 -24.88 18.17 -11.10
N GLU A 50 -24.42 18.91 -10.11
CA GLU A 50 -23.02 18.82 -9.68
C GLU A 50 -22.73 17.42 -9.14
N GLU A 51 -21.62 16.82 -9.60
CA GLU A 51 -21.05 15.63 -8.97
C GLU A 51 -20.72 15.98 -7.52
N PRO A 52 -21.01 15.07 -6.56
CA PRO A 52 -20.64 15.30 -5.17
C PRO A 52 -19.11 15.40 -5.10
N LYS A 53 -18.60 16.63 -5.17
CA LYS A 53 -17.19 16.92 -4.87
C LYS A 53 -16.94 16.31 -3.51
N LYS A 54 -15.96 15.38 -3.37
CA LYS A 54 -15.49 14.94 -2.07
C LYS A 54 -15.21 16.21 -1.29
N LYS A 55 -16.06 16.53 -0.31
CA LYS A 55 -15.88 17.72 0.52
C LYS A 55 -14.47 17.60 1.08
N PRO A 56 -13.58 18.61 0.90
CA PRO A 56 -12.28 18.57 1.54
C PRO A 56 -12.55 18.35 3.02
N ALA A 57 -11.86 17.37 3.64
CA ALA A 57 -12.01 17.09 5.05
C ALA A 57 -11.91 18.42 5.81
N SER A 58 -12.86 18.70 6.69
CA SER A 58 -12.86 19.93 7.48
C SER A 58 -11.52 20.05 8.22
N LYS A 59 -11.08 21.26 8.54
CA LYS A 59 -9.86 21.46 9.35
C LYS A 59 -9.89 20.62 10.62
N GLN A 60 -11.08 20.49 11.22
CA GLN A 60 -11.31 19.68 12.42
C GLN A 60 -11.11 18.18 12.13
N ALA A 61 -11.69 17.65 11.07
CA ALA A 61 -11.53 16.23 10.72
C ALA A 61 -10.07 15.86 10.39
N LYS A 62 -9.29 16.79 9.83
CA LYS A 62 -7.84 16.58 9.64
C LYS A 62 -7.07 16.56 10.95
N LEU A 63 -7.40 17.48 11.86
CA LEU A 63 -6.77 17.56 13.18
C LEU A 63 -7.08 16.31 14.01
N ASP A 64 -8.33 15.82 13.97
CA ASP A 64 -8.75 14.60 14.65
C ASP A 64 -8.04 13.35 14.08
N THR A 65 -7.85 13.31 12.76
CA THR A 65 -7.09 12.25 12.11
C THR A 65 -5.60 12.29 12.48
N GLU A 66 -4.98 13.49 12.51
CA GLU A 66 -3.60 13.67 12.94
C GLU A 66 -3.39 13.23 14.40
N LYS A 67 -4.33 13.54 15.30
CA LYS A 67 -4.29 13.06 16.69
C LYS A 67 -4.48 11.54 16.80
N LYS A 68 -5.41 10.99 16.03
CA LYS A 68 -5.70 9.54 16.01
C LYS A 68 -4.51 8.69 15.63
N TYR A 69 -3.67 9.19 14.72
CA TYR A 69 -2.51 8.48 14.18
C TYR A 69 -1.18 9.07 14.68
N ASP A 70 -1.22 9.84 15.76
CA ASP A 70 0.00 10.36 16.37
C ASP A 70 0.71 9.25 17.16
N VAL A 71 1.87 8.86 16.67
CA VAL A 71 2.73 7.83 17.25
C VAL A 71 4.05 8.41 17.80
N SER A 72 4.14 9.74 17.94
CA SER A 72 5.36 10.45 18.37
C SER A 72 5.84 10.04 19.76
N GLY A 73 4.93 9.59 20.61
CA GLY A 73 5.27 9.13 21.97
C GLY A 73 5.79 7.70 22.06
N ILE A 74 5.87 6.95 20.95
CA ILE A 74 6.32 5.56 20.93
C ILE A 74 7.72 5.48 20.33
N HIS A 75 8.64 4.89 21.06
CA HIS A 75 10.01 4.63 20.62
C HIS A 75 10.24 3.12 20.46
N LEU A 76 10.82 2.74 19.32
CA LEU A 76 11.17 1.35 19.04
C LEU A 76 12.67 1.13 19.25
N PRO A 77 13.09 -0.06 19.71
CA PRO A 77 14.51 -0.39 19.78
C PRO A 77 15.20 -0.26 18.42
N GLY A 78 16.34 0.42 18.37
CA GLY A 78 17.10 0.66 17.14
C GLY A 78 16.56 1.77 16.24
N GLU A 79 15.54 2.51 16.66
CA GLU A 79 14.92 3.56 15.85
C GLU A 79 15.88 4.72 15.58
N GLU A 80 16.64 5.17 16.59
CA GLU A 80 17.58 6.27 16.45
C GLU A 80 18.66 6.01 15.41
N GLU A 81 19.04 4.73 15.26
CA GLU A 81 20.01 4.27 14.26
C GLU A 81 19.35 3.86 12.92
N GLY A 82 18.02 3.93 12.81
CA GLY A 82 17.28 3.41 11.65
C GLY A 82 17.39 1.90 11.46
N LYS A 83 17.59 1.17 12.55
CA LYS A 83 17.80 -0.29 12.58
C LYS A 83 16.72 -1.03 13.36
N VAL A 84 15.47 -0.57 13.26
CA VAL A 84 14.34 -1.32 13.82
C VAL A 84 14.22 -2.63 13.07
N GLN A 85 14.23 -3.74 13.80
CA GLN A 85 14.10 -5.08 13.23
C GLN A 85 12.72 -5.25 12.58
N VAL A 86 12.70 -5.61 11.30
CA VAL A 86 11.48 -5.76 10.51
C VAL A 86 11.00 -7.21 10.61
N TYR A 87 9.72 -7.40 10.94
CA TYR A 87 9.10 -8.72 11.04
C TYR A 87 7.74 -8.77 10.29
N ASP A 88 7.60 -7.96 9.27
CA ASP A 88 6.51 -8.03 8.30
C ASP A 88 7.10 -8.17 6.89
N THR A 89 6.40 -8.86 6.03
CA THR A 89 6.73 -8.89 4.60
C THR A 89 6.20 -7.64 3.90
N CYS A 90 6.69 -7.38 2.68
CA CYS A 90 6.17 -6.27 1.87
C CYS A 90 4.66 -6.40 1.61
N ASP A 91 4.14 -7.63 1.43
CA ASP A 91 2.70 -7.86 1.26
C ASP A 91 1.90 -7.47 2.51
N GLU A 92 2.39 -7.79 3.72
CA GLU A 92 1.73 -7.41 4.96
C GLU A 92 1.72 -5.89 5.15
N VAL A 93 2.84 -5.22 4.88
CA VAL A 93 2.89 -3.76 4.94
C VAL A 93 1.96 -3.13 3.93
N ARG A 94 1.88 -3.65 2.68
CA ARG A 94 0.89 -3.20 1.69
C ARG A 94 -0.54 -3.36 2.17
N LYS A 95 -0.90 -4.50 2.77
CA LYS A 95 -2.23 -4.72 3.36
C LYS A 95 -2.56 -3.66 4.43
N LYS A 96 -1.60 -3.38 5.33
CA LYS A 96 -1.75 -2.35 6.36
C LYS A 96 -1.94 -0.96 5.74
N ILE A 97 -1.16 -0.60 4.71
CA ILE A 97 -1.33 0.67 3.98
C ILE A 97 -2.71 0.76 3.32
N TYR A 98 -3.15 -0.30 2.63
CA TYR A 98 -4.49 -0.31 2.03
C TYR A 98 -5.61 -0.19 3.07
N ALA A 99 -5.46 -0.84 4.23
CA ALA A 99 -6.43 -0.72 5.32
C ALA A 99 -6.48 0.71 5.87
N HIS A 100 -5.32 1.34 6.08
CA HIS A 100 -5.19 2.71 6.56
C HIS A 100 -5.79 3.74 5.57
N LEU A 101 -5.55 3.56 4.27
CA LEU A 101 -6.10 4.41 3.21
C LEU A 101 -7.61 4.24 2.98
N ARG A 102 -8.28 3.27 3.64
CA ARG A 102 -9.74 3.17 3.65
C ARG A 102 -10.41 4.23 4.53
N ASP A 103 -9.70 4.77 5.51
CA ASP A 103 -10.20 5.89 6.29
C ASP A 103 -10.42 7.08 5.35
N PRO A 104 -11.65 7.64 5.25
CA PRO A 104 -11.97 8.70 4.30
C PRO A 104 -11.18 9.99 4.52
N ASN A 105 -10.61 10.17 5.71
CA ASN A 105 -9.82 11.34 6.09
C ASN A 105 -8.32 11.16 5.78
N VAL A 106 -7.87 9.94 5.46
CA VAL A 106 -6.48 9.63 5.11
C VAL A 106 -6.29 9.70 3.60
N THR A 107 -5.32 10.48 3.17
CA THR A 107 -4.89 10.56 1.77
C THR A 107 -3.50 9.94 1.62
N LYS A 108 -3.14 9.50 0.40
CA LYS A 108 -1.76 9.02 0.12
C LYS A 108 -0.69 10.03 0.53
N ALA A 109 -0.92 11.33 0.25
CA ALA A 109 0.01 12.40 0.64
C ALA A 109 0.00 12.64 2.16
N GLY A 110 -1.14 12.47 2.84
CA GLY A 110 -1.27 12.50 4.31
C GLY A 110 -0.45 11.39 4.93
N PHE A 111 -0.67 10.17 4.50
CA PHE A 111 0.08 8.99 4.96
C PHE A 111 1.60 9.15 4.79
N LEU A 112 2.08 9.65 3.65
CA LEU A 112 3.52 9.90 3.48
C LEU A 112 4.06 10.92 4.49
N ARG A 113 3.29 11.93 4.87
CA ARG A 113 3.68 12.87 5.94
C ARG A 113 3.68 12.22 7.32
N GLU A 114 2.72 11.35 7.60
CA GLU A 114 2.64 10.60 8.86
C GLU A 114 3.86 9.70 9.05
N ILE A 115 4.23 8.92 8.04
CA ILE A 115 5.41 8.04 8.13
C ILE A 115 6.73 8.81 8.21
N VAL A 116 6.83 10.02 7.62
CA VAL A 116 8.01 10.88 7.82
C VAL A 116 8.10 11.39 9.26
N LYS A 117 6.98 11.81 9.85
CA LYS A 117 6.94 12.28 11.24
C LYS A 117 7.25 11.15 12.25
N SER A 118 6.90 9.91 11.93
CA SER A 118 7.18 8.76 12.79
C SER A 118 8.62 8.28 12.73
N TYR A 119 9.41 8.85 11.83
CA TYR A 119 10.80 8.49 11.58
C TYR A 119 11.72 9.62 12.07
N THR A 120 12.87 9.29 12.67
CA THR A 120 13.75 10.30 13.27
C THR A 120 14.32 11.29 12.25
N PRO A 121 14.47 12.59 12.62
CA PRO A 121 14.82 13.67 11.68
C PRO A 121 16.16 13.52 10.96
N GLU A 122 17.11 12.81 11.56
CA GLU A 122 18.46 12.65 11.00
C GLU A 122 18.52 11.79 9.73
N GLN A 123 17.47 11.01 9.49
CA GLN A 123 17.35 10.15 8.32
C GLN A 123 16.21 10.59 7.40
N ALA A 124 16.02 11.90 7.24
CA ALA A 124 14.93 12.47 6.45
C ALA A 124 14.78 11.80 5.08
N VAL A 125 13.88 10.83 5.01
CA VAL A 125 13.56 10.13 3.75
C VAL A 125 12.76 11.07 2.88
N LYS A 126 13.37 11.50 1.78
CA LYS A 126 12.64 12.23 0.73
C LYS A 126 11.92 11.23 -0.16
N PHE A 127 10.60 11.13 -0.01
CA PHE A 127 9.79 10.33 -0.92
C PHE A 127 9.67 11.00 -2.27
N GLN A 128 9.94 10.25 -3.34
CA GLN A 128 9.55 10.66 -4.68
C GLN A 128 8.03 10.52 -4.80
N GLY A 129 7.36 11.42 -5.54
CA GLY A 129 5.90 11.50 -5.60
C GLY A 129 5.18 10.21 -6.00
N ASN A 130 5.85 9.29 -6.69
CA ASN A 130 5.30 8.00 -7.12
C ASN A 130 5.79 6.80 -6.29
N SER A 131 6.66 6.99 -5.28
CA SER A 131 7.25 5.88 -4.51
C SER A 131 6.20 5.00 -3.84
N LEU A 132 5.17 5.61 -3.25
CA LEU A 132 4.06 4.89 -2.63
C LEU A 132 3.25 4.10 -3.66
N THR A 133 2.91 4.70 -4.79
CA THR A 133 2.15 4.02 -5.84
C THR A 133 2.92 2.84 -6.40
N ARG A 134 4.22 3.03 -6.70
CA ARG A 134 5.09 1.94 -7.16
C ARG A 134 5.20 0.81 -6.15
N PHE A 135 5.30 1.12 -4.85
CA PHE A 135 5.32 0.09 -3.81
C PHE A 135 4.00 -0.68 -3.74
N LEU A 136 2.86 0.01 -3.85
CA LEU A 136 1.53 -0.61 -3.79
C LEU A 136 1.20 -1.45 -5.03
N ASP A 137 1.79 -1.14 -6.19
CA ASP A 137 1.59 -1.89 -7.44
C ASP A 137 2.42 -3.19 -7.51
N MET A 138 3.37 -3.37 -6.59
CA MET A 138 4.15 -4.60 -6.49
C MET A 138 3.35 -5.70 -5.77
N SER A 139 3.71 -6.96 -6.01
CA SER A 139 3.17 -8.13 -5.32
C SER A 139 4.28 -9.14 -5.00
N GLY A 140 4.18 -9.80 -3.86
CA GLY A 140 5.14 -10.76 -3.35
C GLY A 140 5.78 -10.33 -2.04
N ALA A 141 6.14 -11.34 -1.21
CA ALA A 141 6.64 -11.13 0.15
C ALA A 141 7.87 -10.19 0.21
N ASN A 142 8.78 -10.30 -0.77
CA ASN A 142 10.02 -9.51 -0.83
C ASN A 142 9.93 -8.34 -1.81
N ALA A 143 8.86 -8.26 -2.63
CA ALA A 143 8.78 -7.28 -3.70
C ALA A 143 8.66 -5.85 -3.14
N GLY A 144 9.71 -5.06 -3.32
CA GLY A 144 9.80 -3.69 -2.84
C GLY A 144 10.43 -3.55 -1.45
N ASN A 145 11.14 -4.56 -0.94
CA ASN A 145 11.82 -4.51 0.35
C ASN A 145 12.85 -3.36 0.50
N THR A 146 13.45 -2.93 -0.59
CA THR A 146 14.35 -1.75 -0.65
C THR A 146 13.64 -0.46 -1.08
N ASN A 147 12.31 -0.48 -1.23
CA ASN A 147 11.57 0.74 -1.54
C ASN A 147 11.58 1.68 -0.34
N ALA A 148 11.82 2.97 -0.59
CA ALA A 148 11.91 3.99 0.46
C ALA A 148 10.68 4.06 1.37
N VAL A 149 9.50 3.60 0.92
CA VAL A 149 8.25 3.60 1.69
C VAL A 149 8.16 2.40 2.63
N PHE A 150 8.77 1.25 2.29
CA PHE A 150 8.57 0.00 3.02
C PHE A 150 8.94 0.09 4.49
N TYR A 151 10.19 0.43 4.79
CA TYR A 151 10.70 0.46 6.16
C TYR A 151 10.02 1.53 7.02
N PRO A 152 9.89 2.81 6.59
CA PRO A 152 9.19 3.82 7.38
C PRO A 152 7.70 3.48 7.62
N ALA A 153 7.03 2.87 6.64
CA ALA A 153 5.65 2.41 6.82
C ALA A 153 5.57 1.28 7.84
N TYR A 154 6.50 0.33 7.83
CA TYR A 154 6.58 -0.71 8.85
C TYR A 154 6.75 -0.12 10.25
N VAL A 155 7.72 0.80 10.43
CA VAL A 155 7.96 1.48 11.71
C VAL A 155 6.71 2.19 12.20
N PHE A 156 6.04 2.95 11.33
CA PHE A 156 4.78 3.63 11.64
C PHE A 156 3.69 2.66 12.12
N PHE A 157 3.45 1.56 11.40
CA PHE A 157 2.42 0.60 11.79
C PHE A 157 2.78 -0.19 13.04
N GLU A 158 4.06 -0.44 13.32
CA GLU A 158 4.47 -1.07 14.56
C GLU A 158 4.27 -0.15 15.76
N LYS A 159 4.61 1.13 15.64
CA LYS A 159 4.28 2.15 16.63
C LYS A 159 2.78 2.26 16.86
N LEU A 160 2.00 2.31 15.78
CA LEU A 160 0.54 2.39 15.86
C LEU A 160 -0.05 1.17 16.57
N ARG A 161 0.44 -0.04 16.26
CA ARG A 161 0.04 -1.27 16.94
C ARG A 161 0.26 -1.18 18.46
N ILE A 162 1.42 -0.66 18.88
CA ILE A 162 1.77 -0.50 20.30
C ILE A 162 0.89 0.59 20.94
N CYS A 163 0.70 1.72 20.27
CA CYS A 163 -0.15 2.82 20.72
C CYS A 163 -1.60 2.34 20.96
N ASP A 164 -2.12 1.52 20.06
CA ASP A 164 -3.47 0.93 20.15
C ASP A 164 -3.55 -0.27 21.10
N GLY A 165 -2.45 -0.67 21.75
CA GLY A 165 -2.39 -1.84 22.61
C GLY A 165 -2.70 -3.16 21.91
N GLN A 166 -2.55 -3.23 20.58
CA GLN A 166 -2.89 -4.42 19.80
C GLN A 166 -1.84 -5.52 19.98
N PRO A 167 -2.25 -6.77 20.19
CA PRO A 167 -1.33 -7.91 20.27
C PRO A 167 -0.66 -8.17 18.92
N LYS A 168 0.43 -8.91 18.94
CA LYS A 168 1.06 -9.44 17.73
C LYS A 168 0.14 -10.45 17.06
N THR A 169 0.08 -10.42 15.74
CA THR A 169 -0.63 -11.45 14.96
C THR A 169 0.16 -12.76 14.94
N LYS A 170 -0.50 -13.88 14.71
CA LYS A 170 0.17 -15.18 14.53
C LYS A 170 1.25 -15.13 13.44
N PHE A 171 0.95 -14.46 12.32
CA PHE A 171 1.90 -14.26 11.24
C PHE A 171 3.14 -13.49 11.70
N ARG A 172 2.97 -12.43 12.50
CA ARG A 172 4.07 -11.65 13.08
C ARG A 172 4.92 -12.51 14.01
N GLU A 173 4.31 -13.36 14.85
CA GLU A 173 5.05 -14.26 15.75
C GLU A 173 5.85 -15.32 14.96
N GLU A 174 5.30 -15.83 13.85
CA GLU A 174 5.98 -16.73 12.93
C GLU A 174 7.17 -16.03 12.25
N MET A 175 7.00 -14.79 11.77
CA MET A 175 8.08 -13.98 11.21
C MET A 175 9.21 -13.75 12.23
N GLU A 176 8.89 -13.44 13.48
CA GLU A 176 9.91 -13.26 14.53
C GLU A 176 10.70 -14.56 14.79
N LYS A 177 10.06 -15.73 14.76
CA LYS A 177 10.75 -17.02 14.90
C LYS A 177 11.70 -17.29 13.74
N ILE A 178 11.26 -16.99 12.51
CA ILE A 178 12.01 -17.26 11.28
C ILE A 178 13.20 -16.31 11.13
N TRP A 179 12.97 -15.02 11.35
CA TRP A 179 13.92 -13.97 11.01
C TRP A 179 14.77 -13.46 12.19
N ARG A 180 14.55 -13.98 13.41
CA ARG A 180 15.31 -13.56 14.61
C ARG A 180 16.82 -13.72 14.45
N SER A 181 17.27 -14.82 13.85
CA SER A 181 18.70 -15.11 13.62
C SER A 181 19.35 -14.24 12.53
N HIS A 182 18.56 -13.47 11.81
CA HIS A 182 19.00 -12.59 10.72
C HIS A 182 18.75 -11.11 11.02
N ASP A 183 18.54 -10.76 12.30
CA ASP A 183 18.22 -9.39 12.73
C ASP A 183 16.99 -8.78 12.04
N GLY A 184 16.05 -9.63 11.64
CA GLY A 184 14.82 -9.24 10.96
C GLY A 184 14.83 -9.52 9.46
N PHE A 185 13.75 -9.17 8.83
CA PHE A 185 13.53 -9.29 7.39
C PHE A 185 14.47 -8.36 6.60
N GLY A 186 15.14 -8.89 5.58
CA GLY A 186 16.15 -8.17 4.80
C GLY A 186 15.60 -6.97 4.04
N ILE A 187 16.13 -5.79 4.32
CA ILE A 187 15.75 -4.52 3.70
C ILE A 187 16.86 -3.89 2.84
N GLU A 188 18.05 -4.49 2.85
CA GLU A 188 19.22 -3.92 2.16
C GLU A 188 19.43 -4.49 0.76
N THR A 189 19.16 -5.78 0.59
CA THR A 189 19.36 -6.46 -0.69
C THR A 189 18.07 -6.45 -1.51
N PRO A 190 18.06 -5.84 -2.72
CA PRO A 190 16.86 -5.79 -3.55
C PRO A 190 16.32 -7.18 -3.90
N HIS A 191 15.01 -7.36 -3.82
CA HIS A 191 14.32 -8.63 -4.11
C HIS A 191 14.56 -9.19 -5.52
N HIS A 192 14.88 -8.32 -6.48
CA HIS A 192 15.14 -8.71 -7.86
C HIS A 192 16.60 -9.13 -8.13
N LYS A 193 17.44 -9.14 -7.08
CA LYS A 193 18.81 -9.67 -7.21
C LYS A 193 18.73 -11.16 -7.54
N GLY A 194 19.36 -11.56 -8.65
CA GLY A 194 19.32 -12.92 -9.13
C GLY A 194 20.07 -13.90 -8.22
N TYR A 195 19.66 -15.15 -8.27
CA TYR A 195 20.31 -16.26 -7.59
C TYR A 195 20.86 -17.25 -8.61
N TRP A 196 22.03 -17.79 -8.33
CA TRP A 196 22.57 -18.87 -9.12
C TRP A 196 21.99 -20.20 -8.61
N CYS A 197 21.44 -21.00 -9.52
CA CYS A 197 20.96 -22.34 -9.21
C CYS A 197 21.30 -23.30 -10.37
N HIS A 198 21.22 -24.60 -10.10
CA HIS A 198 21.44 -25.62 -11.14
C HIS A 198 20.32 -25.53 -12.19
N ALA A 199 20.61 -25.95 -13.44
CA ALA A 199 19.65 -25.90 -14.55
C ALA A 199 18.36 -26.69 -14.28
N SER A 200 18.43 -27.73 -13.43
CA SER A 200 17.29 -28.53 -12.98
C SER A 200 16.54 -27.93 -11.78
N GLU A 201 16.92 -26.75 -11.33
CA GLU A 201 16.33 -26.09 -10.17
C GLU A 201 15.62 -24.78 -10.59
N PHE A 202 14.76 -24.30 -9.72
CA PHE A 202 14.16 -22.96 -9.79
C PHE A 202 14.15 -22.32 -8.42
N VAL A 203 14.25 -21.01 -8.40
CA VAL A 203 14.18 -20.21 -7.17
C VAL A 203 12.72 -19.84 -6.89
N TYR A 204 12.30 -19.95 -5.65
CA TYR A 204 11.01 -19.45 -5.19
C TYR A 204 11.15 -18.68 -3.89
N VAL A 205 10.19 -17.82 -3.61
CA VAL A 205 10.07 -17.09 -2.36
C VAL A 205 8.77 -17.53 -1.68
N ASP A 206 8.87 -17.92 -0.43
CA ASP A 206 7.71 -18.32 0.36
C ASP A 206 6.92 -17.12 0.91
N LYS A 207 5.81 -17.39 1.60
CA LYS A 207 4.96 -16.35 2.20
C LYS A 207 5.66 -15.52 3.29
N TYR A 208 6.76 -16.02 3.84
CA TYR A 208 7.56 -15.32 4.86
C TYR A 208 8.76 -14.57 4.26
N GLY A 209 8.92 -14.62 2.95
CA GLY A 209 10.02 -13.98 2.25
C GLY A 209 11.33 -14.77 2.24
N GLN A 210 11.32 -16.05 2.68
CA GLN A 210 12.49 -16.90 2.56
C GLN A 210 12.65 -17.37 1.12
N THR A 211 13.89 -17.32 0.65
CA THR A 211 14.25 -17.86 -0.68
C THR A 211 14.57 -19.33 -0.59
N GLY A 212 13.93 -20.15 -1.41
CA GLY A 212 14.16 -21.58 -1.52
C GLY A 212 14.47 -22.00 -2.95
N PHE A 213 14.97 -23.23 -3.08
CA PHE A 213 15.28 -23.85 -4.37
C PHE A 213 14.41 -25.09 -4.55
N GLY A 214 13.65 -25.14 -5.62
CA GLY A 214 12.82 -26.29 -6.01
C GLY A 214 13.41 -27.02 -7.20
N LYS A 215 13.11 -28.30 -7.36
CA LYS A 215 13.52 -29.08 -8.54
C LYS A 215 12.47 -28.97 -9.65
N ARG A 216 12.92 -28.75 -10.87
CA ARG A 216 12.08 -28.85 -12.07
C ARG A 216 11.79 -30.33 -12.32
N ARG A 217 10.52 -30.65 -12.53
CA ARG A 217 10.09 -32.02 -12.92
C ARG A 217 10.23 -32.18 -14.43
#